data_1dbf4290ccc88074eceb3b33585b5c30
#
_entry.id   1dbf4290ccc88074eceb3b33585b5c30
#
_cell.length_a   1.000
_cell.length_b   1.000
_cell.length_c   1.000
_cell.angle_alpha   90.00
_cell.angle_beta   90.00
_cell.angle_gamma   90.00
#
_symmetry.space_group_name_H-M   'P 1'
#
loop_
_entity.id
_entity.type
_entity.pdbx_description
1 polymer ?
#
loop_
_entity_poly.entity_id
_entity_poly.type
_entity_poly.pdbx_seq_one_letter_code
_entity_poly.pdbx_strand_id
1 'polypeptide(L)'
;LDLVGGSSYMWRFKHNVLHHTYTNVSNYDEDIAPPPAILRFSPHTKRYKIHRFQHFYAYFFYGLMTITWFINKDYVQAMRYKKLDLLKTQGLTFNQHLRNIIVNKLVYASIFIALPFIFSPAAWYITLLGYLLMQFITGFILGIVFQPAHVVPTSTYPLPSESGDVDADWAVSQMYNTANFAQQSRLFSWYVG
;
A
#
# COMPACT_ATOMS: atom_id res chain seq x y z
N LEU A 1 -9.32 -4.09 5.14
CA LEU A 1 -8.94 -2.86 4.43
C LEU A 1 -10.12 -1.91 4.22
N ASP A 2 -11.30 -2.43 3.91
CA ASP A 2 -12.51 -1.59 3.72
C ASP A 2 -12.78 -0.70 4.94
N LEU A 3 -12.47 -1.18 6.16
CA LEU A 3 -12.60 -0.40 7.41
C LEU A 3 -11.56 0.70 7.60
N VAL A 4 -10.55 0.77 6.75
CA VAL A 4 -9.51 1.83 6.78
C VAL A 4 -9.50 2.68 5.52
N GLY A 5 -10.55 2.55 4.71
CA GLY A 5 -10.77 3.36 3.51
C GLY A 5 -10.12 2.83 2.24
N GLY A 6 -9.46 1.68 2.26
CA GLY A 6 -8.93 0.98 1.09
C GLY A 6 -9.88 -0.09 0.56
N SER A 7 -9.87 -0.38 -0.72
CA SER A 7 -10.64 -1.49 -1.29
C SER A 7 -9.92 -2.82 -1.04
N SER A 8 -10.51 -3.69 -0.21
CA SER A 8 -9.98 -5.03 0.05
C SER A 8 -9.89 -5.87 -1.24
N TYR A 9 -10.82 -5.65 -2.16
CA TYR A 9 -10.84 -6.31 -3.45
C TYR A 9 -9.62 -5.91 -4.31
N MET A 10 -9.34 -4.61 -4.45
CA MET A 10 -8.18 -4.11 -5.19
C MET A 10 -6.87 -4.52 -4.53
N TRP A 11 -6.82 -4.46 -3.19
CA TRP A 11 -5.66 -4.88 -2.44
C TRP A 11 -5.36 -6.38 -2.62
N ARG A 12 -6.38 -7.25 -2.55
CA ARG A 12 -6.21 -8.70 -2.74
C ARG A 12 -5.60 -9.01 -4.10
N PHE A 13 -6.09 -8.34 -5.15
CA PHE A 13 -5.52 -8.51 -6.48
C PHE A 13 -4.06 -8.02 -6.54
N LYS A 14 -3.80 -6.78 -6.10
CA LYS A 14 -2.45 -6.23 -6.06
C LYS A 14 -1.50 -7.12 -5.26
N HIS A 15 -1.90 -7.50 -4.06
CA HIS A 15 -1.04 -8.21 -3.11
C HIS A 15 -0.76 -9.64 -3.55
N ASN A 16 -1.82 -10.41 -3.84
CA ASN A 16 -1.65 -11.84 -4.13
C ASN A 16 -1.17 -12.12 -5.56
N VAL A 17 -1.54 -11.28 -6.55
CA VAL A 17 -1.20 -11.54 -7.95
C VAL A 17 0.05 -10.79 -8.39
N LEU A 18 0.20 -9.51 -8.01
CA LEU A 18 1.36 -8.72 -8.46
C LEU A 18 2.51 -8.76 -7.45
N HIS A 19 2.26 -8.33 -6.21
CA HIS A 19 3.31 -8.20 -5.21
C HIS A 19 3.95 -9.55 -4.86
N HIS A 20 3.19 -10.57 -4.48
CA HIS A 20 3.77 -11.88 -4.14
C HIS A 20 4.34 -12.64 -5.34
N THR A 21 3.95 -12.32 -6.57
CA THR A 21 4.59 -12.89 -7.74
C THR A 21 5.91 -12.18 -8.06
N TYR A 22 5.95 -10.86 -7.89
CA TYR A 22 7.06 -10.00 -8.33
C TYR A 22 7.64 -9.15 -7.19
N THR A 23 7.76 -9.71 -5.99
CA THR A 23 8.26 -8.99 -4.82
C THR A 23 9.60 -8.32 -5.11
N ASN A 24 9.68 -7.00 -4.89
CA ASN A 24 10.83 -6.14 -5.16
C ASN A 24 11.30 -6.06 -6.63
N VAL A 25 10.55 -6.64 -7.58
CA VAL A 25 10.90 -6.52 -9.00
C VAL A 25 10.53 -5.12 -9.51
N SER A 26 11.50 -4.38 -10.00
CA SER A 26 11.29 -3.02 -10.52
C SER A 26 10.28 -3.01 -11.67
N ASN A 27 9.37 -2.03 -11.66
CA ASN A 27 8.25 -1.83 -12.58
C ASN A 27 7.06 -2.80 -12.43
N TYR A 28 7.20 -3.92 -11.71
CA TYR A 28 6.13 -4.87 -11.45
C TYR A 28 5.55 -4.72 -10.05
N ASP A 29 6.41 -4.55 -9.03
CA ASP A 29 5.97 -4.38 -7.65
C ASP A 29 5.65 -2.90 -7.35
N GLU A 30 4.37 -2.64 -7.10
CA GLU A 30 3.89 -1.29 -6.76
C GLU A 30 4.26 -0.87 -5.32
N ASP A 31 4.64 -1.80 -4.46
CA ASP A 31 4.96 -1.48 -3.06
C ASP A 31 6.34 -0.84 -2.91
N ILE A 32 7.22 -1.04 -3.88
CA ILE A 32 8.50 -0.34 -3.98
C ILE A 32 8.49 0.86 -4.95
N ALA A 33 7.32 1.19 -5.52
CA ALA A 33 7.14 2.27 -6.51
C ALA A 33 6.29 3.45 -5.96
N PRO A 34 6.67 4.09 -4.84
CA PRO A 34 6.02 5.31 -4.38
C PRO A 34 6.32 6.46 -5.35
N PRO A 35 5.66 7.64 -5.21
CA PRO A 35 6.06 8.82 -5.95
C PRO A 35 7.56 9.10 -5.80
N PRO A 36 8.37 8.92 -6.86
CA PRO A 36 9.84 8.86 -6.73
C PRO A 36 10.48 10.18 -6.31
N ALA A 37 9.77 11.30 -6.44
CA ALA A 37 10.23 12.59 -5.94
C ALA A 37 10.14 12.70 -4.41
N ILE A 38 9.30 11.88 -3.76
CA ILE A 38 9.03 11.95 -2.32
C ILE A 38 9.75 10.83 -1.57
N LEU A 39 9.55 9.58 -1.99
CA LEU A 39 10.12 8.41 -1.34
C LEU A 39 10.89 7.57 -2.37
N ARG A 40 11.95 6.92 -1.92
CA ARG A 40 12.77 6.04 -2.74
C ARG A 40 12.97 4.71 -1.99
N PHE A 41 12.37 3.64 -2.52
CA PHE A 41 12.43 2.30 -1.94
C PHE A 41 13.27 1.31 -2.74
N SER A 42 13.60 1.65 -4.00
CA SER A 42 14.43 0.80 -4.84
C SER A 42 15.74 1.51 -5.19
N PRO A 43 16.88 0.79 -5.26
CA PRO A 43 18.15 1.34 -5.72
C PRO A 43 18.11 1.80 -7.19
N HIS A 44 17.18 1.24 -7.99
CA HIS A 44 17.02 1.58 -9.40
C HIS A 44 16.21 2.87 -9.63
N THR A 45 15.52 3.37 -8.60
CA THR A 45 14.80 4.65 -8.67
C THR A 45 15.77 5.82 -8.55
N LYS A 46 15.55 6.88 -9.33
CA LYS A 46 16.38 8.10 -9.32
C LYS A 46 16.49 8.67 -7.90
N ARG A 47 17.73 8.96 -7.48
CA ARG A 47 17.99 9.57 -6.18
C ARG A 47 17.98 11.09 -6.28
N TYR A 48 17.13 11.74 -5.50
CA TYR A 48 17.11 13.20 -5.32
C TYR A 48 17.80 13.60 -4.02
N LYS A 49 18.22 14.86 -3.90
CA LYS A 49 18.92 15.38 -2.71
C LYS A 49 18.09 15.24 -1.42
N ILE A 50 16.78 15.35 -1.52
CA ILE A 50 15.85 15.20 -0.38
C ILE A 50 15.88 13.80 0.23
N HIS A 51 16.16 12.75 -0.55
CA HIS A 51 16.15 11.37 -0.07
C HIS A 51 17.23 11.08 0.99
N ARG A 52 18.24 11.96 1.14
CA ARG A 52 19.20 11.86 2.26
C ARG A 52 18.53 12.00 3.62
N PHE A 53 17.39 12.68 3.67
CA PHE A 53 16.61 12.91 4.88
C PHE A 53 15.37 12.01 4.99
N GLN A 54 15.20 11.04 4.09
CA GLN A 54 14.02 10.20 4.01
C GLN A 54 13.71 9.48 5.33
N HIS A 55 14.73 9.08 6.07
CA HIS A 55 14.59 8.42 7.38
C HIS A 55 13.90 9.28 8.45
N PHE A 56 13.79 10.60 8.26
CA PHE A 56 13.02 11.48 9.13
C PHE A 56 11.58 11.65 8.63
N TYR A 57 11.40 11.96 7.35
CA TYR A 57 10.09 12.35 6.85
C TYR A 57 9.24 11.18 6.30
N ALA A 58 9.83 10.01 6.06
CA ALA A 58 9.07 8.86 5.55
C ALA A 58 7.90 8.48 6.47
N TYR A 59 8.10 8.57 7.77
CA TYR A 59 7.07 8.28 8.77
C TYR A 59 5.83 9.17 8.65
N PHE A 60 6.02 10.44 8.29
CA PHE A 60 4.90 11.34 8.02
C PHE A 60 4.09 10.85 6.81
N PHE A 61 4.76 10.46 5.73
CA PHE A 61 4.09 9.92 4.54
C PHE A 61 3.43 8.56 4.77
N TYR A 62 3.96 7.74 5.67
CA TYR A 62 3.28 6.52 6.11
C TYR A 62 1.94 6.86 6.78
N GLY A 63 1.89 7.89 7.63
CA GLY A 63 0.65 8.36 8.22
C GLY A 63 -0.41 8.82 7.20
N LEU A 64 -0.01 9.21 5.99
CA LEU A 64 -0.94 9.60 4.93
C LEU A 64 -1.43 8.42 4.06
N MET A 65 -0.96 7.20 4.31
CA MET A 65 -1.22 6.05 3.45
C MET A 65 -2.72 5.73 3.32
N THR A 66 -3.45 5.67 4.42
CA THR A 66 -4.89 5.36 4.42
C THR A 66 -5.72 6.48 3.81
N ILE A 67 -5.34 7.74 4.03
CA ILE A 67 -5.98 8.89 3.37
C ILE A 67 -5.81 8.80 1.85
N THR A 68 -4.61 8.47 1.37
CA THR A 68 -4.38 8.30 -0.08
C THR A 68 -5.14 7.10 -0.64
N TRP A 69 -5.28 6.01 0.10
CA TRP A 69 -6.14 4.89 -0.31
C TRP A 69 -7.59 5.34 -0.44
N PHE A 70 -8.11 6.04 0.57
CA PHE A 70 -9.50 6.51 0.54
C PHE A 70 -9.75 7.45 -0.64
N ILE A 71 -8.84 8.41 -0.92
CA ILE A 71 -9.07 9.46 -1.91
C ILE A 71 -8.86 8.96 -3.34
N ASN A 72 -7.72 8.35 -3.65
CA ASN A 72 -7.31 8.17 -5.04
C ASN A 72 -6.62 6.84 -5.40
N LYS A 73 -5.90 6.20 -4.48
CA LYS A 73 -5.01 5.08 -4.82
C LYS A 73 -5.74 3.94 -5.56
N ASP A 74 -6.89 3.51 -5.06
CA ASP A 74 -7.65 2.42 -5.67
C ASP A 74 -8.12 2.75 -7.08
N TYR A 75 -8.49 4.02 -7.35
CA TYR A 75 -8.91 4.47 -8.69
C TYR A 75 -7.73 4.47 -9.66
N VAL A 76 -6.58 4.98 -9.22
CA VAL A 76 -5.34 5.00 -10.02
C VAL A 76 -4.91 3.58 -10.38
N GLN A 77 -4.96 2.66 -9.42
CA GLN A 77 -4.65 1.25 -9.62
C GLN A 77 -5.64 0.59 -10.60
N ALA A 78 -6.95 0.81 -10.43
CA ALA A 78 -7.96 0.27 -11.35
C ALA A 78 -7.74 0.73 -12.79
N MET A 79 -7.38 2.00 -12.98
CA MET A 79 -7.06 2.55 -14.31
C MET A 79 -5.78 1.93 -14.90
N ARG A 80 -4.75 1.73 -14.08
CA ARG A 80 -3.51 1.05 -14.50
C ARG A 80 -3.79 -0.38 -14.90
N TYR A 81 -4.52 -1.15 -14.09
CA TYR A 81 -4.84 -2.56 -14.36
C TYR A 81 -5.74 -2.73 -15.58
N LYS A 82 -6.63 -1.75 -15.85
CA LYS A 82 -7.37 -1.71 -17.10
C LYS A 82 -6.44 -1.59 -18.31
N LYS A 83 -5.45 -0.67 -18.25
CA LYS A 83 -4.48 -0.47 -19.34
C LYS A 83 -3.59 -1.69 -19.61
N LEU A 84 -3.28 -2.45 -18.54
CA LEU A 84 -2.47 -3.66 -18.60
C LEU A 84 -3.29 -4.93 -18.88
N ASP A 85 -4.59 -4.78 -19.11
CA ASP A 85 -5.55 -5.88 -19.33
C ASP A 85 -5.64 -6.92 -18.19
N LEU A 86 -5.16 -6.57 -17.01
CA LEU A 86 -5.09 -7.45 -15.86
C LEU A 86 -6.45 -7.70 -15.20
N LEU A 87 -7.43 -6.81 -15.39
CA LEU A 87 -8.75 -6.95 -14.75
C LEU A 87 -9.56 -8.14 -15.32
N LYS A 88 -9.29 -8.54 -16.53
CA LYS A 88 -9.97 -9.69 -17.16
C LYS A 88 -9.70 -11.01 -16.42
N THR A 89 -8.54 -11.15 -15.81
CA THR A 89 -8.17 -12.35 -15.04
C THR A 89 -9.06 -12.56 -13.81
N GLN A 90 -9.78 -11.52 -13.39
CA GLN A 90 -10.67 -11.55 -12.24
C GLN A 90 -12.14 -11.85 -12.63
N GLY A 91 -12.43 -12.05 -13.91
CA GLY A 91 -13.79 -12.32 -14.41
C GLY A 91 -14.77 -11.15 -14.28
N LEU A 92 -14.28 -9.94 -13.98
CA LEU A 92 -15.12 -8.74 -13.83
C LEU A 92 -14.77 -7.69 -14.89
N THR A 93 -15.79 -6.94 -15.31
CA THR A 93 -15.59 -5.77 -16.16
C THR A 93 -15.02 -4.60 -15.36
N PHE A 94 -14.38 -3.66 -16.06
CA PHE A 94 -13.88 -2.43 -15.43
C PHE A 94 -14.96 -1.65 -14.65
N ASN A 95 -16.17 -1.58 -15.21
CA ASN A 95 -17.29 -0.89 -14.56
C ASN A 95 -17.72 -1.58 -13.26
N GLN A 96 -17.66 -2.90 -13.20
CA GLN A 96 -17.92 -3.67 -11.97
C GLN A 96 -16.85 -3.39 -10.91
N HIS A 97 -15.55 -3.35 -11.29
CA HIS A 97 -14.48 -2.96 -10.40
C HIS A 97 -14.68 -1.55 -9.84
N LEU A 98 -14.94 -0.58 -10.72
CA LEU A 98 -15.18 0.80 -10.32
C LEU A 98 -16.40 0.94 -9.39
N ARG A 99 -17.50 0.25 -9.69
CA ARG A 99 -18.67 0.19 -8.82
C ARG A 99 -18.33 -0.34 -7.43
N ASN A 100 -17.57 -1.43 -7.35
CA ASN A 100 -17.16 -2.02 -6.07
C ASN A 100 -16.30 -1.03 -5.25
N ILE A 101 -15.36 -0.35 -5.88
CA ILE A 101 -14.57 0.70 -5.23
C ILE A 101 -15.47 1.80 -4.70
N ILE A 102 -16.38 2.33 -5.51
CA ILE A 102 -17.30 3.43 -5.14
C ILE A 102 -18.19 3.00 -3.97
N VAL A 103 -18.82 1.82 -4.04
CA VAL A 103 -19.68 1.32 -2.97
C VAL A 103 -18.92 1.20 -1.66
N ASN A 104 -17.72 0.61 -1.68
CA ASN A 104 -16.88 0.50 -0.48
C ASN A 104 -16.52 1.87 0.11
N LYS A 105 -16.16 2.85 -0.75
CA LYS A 105 -15.85 4.22 -0.30
C LYS A 105 -17.08 4.91 0.29
N LEU A 106 -18.26 4.72 -0.29
CA LEU A 106 -19.51 5.29 0.24
C LEU A 106 -19.87 4.67 1.60
N VAL A 107 -19.78 3.34 1.74
CA VAL A 107 -20.01 2.66 3.02
C VAL A 107 -19.02 3.16 4.07
N TYR A 108 -17.75 3.21 3.74
CA TYR A 108 -16.71 3.74 4.63
C TYR A 108 -17.01 5.18 5.06
N ALA A 109 -17.29 6.07 4.08
CA ALA A 109 -17.59 7.47 4.35
C ALA A 109 -18.84 7.63 5.21
N SER A 110 -19.86 6.80 4.99
CA SER A 110 -21.08 6.81 5.82
C SER A 110 -20.77 6.48 7.28
N ILE A 111 -19.97 5.44 7.52
CA ILE A 111 -19.67 4.95 8.88
C ILE A 111 -18.68 5.87 9.60
N PHE A 112 -17.56 6.21 8.96
CA PHE A 112 -16.42 6.88 9.61
C PHE A 112 -16.40 8.40 9.45
N ILE A 113 -17.20 8.96 8.55
CA ILE A 113 -17.33 10.40 8.35
C ILE A 113 -18.75 10.84 8.70
N ALA A 114 -19.76 10.41 7.92
CA ALA A 114 -21.11 10.96 8.05
C ALA A 114 -21.71 10.70 9.44
N LEU A 115 -21.69 9.48 9.95
CA LEU A 115 -22.25 9.16 11.27
C LEU A 115 -21.58 9.96 12.40
N PRO A 116 -20.22 10.05 12.51
CA PRO A 116 -19.60 10.90 13.52
C PRO A 116 -19.98 12.37 13.41
N PHE A 117 -20.10 12.93 12.18
CA PHE A 117 -20.48 14.33 12.01
C PHE A 117 -21.94 14.60 12.36
N ILE A 118 -22.83 13.61 12.22
CA ILE A 118 -24.27 13.75 12.53
C ILE A 118 -24.52 13.56 14.04
N PHE A 119 -23.89 12.57 14.66
CA PHE A 119 -24.24 12.13 16.01
C PHE A 119 -23.26 12.56 17.11
N SER A 120 -22.06 13.05 16.77
CA SER A 120 -21.11 13.52 17.78
C SER A 120 -21.60 14.81 18.43
N PRO A 121 -21.58 14.92 19.76
CA PRO A 121 -21.85 16.17 20.46
C PRO A 121 -20.69 17.18 20.34
N ALA A 122 -19.54 16.76 19.84
CA ALA A 122 -18.37 17.62 19.68
C ALA A 122 -18.55 18.60 18.51
N ALA A 123 -17.85 19.73 18.58
CA ALA A 123 -17.81 20.67 17.46
C ALA A 123 -17.24 19.97 16.19
N TRP A 124 -17.76 20.36 15.02
CA TRP A 124 -17.39 19.71 13.76
C TRP A 124 -15.88 19.61 13.49
N TYR A 125 -15.11 20.63 13.88
CA TYR A 125 -13.66 20.66 13.71
C TYR A 125 -12.95 19.66 14.63
N ILE A 126 -13.49 19.36 15.82
CA ILE A 126 -12.97 18.33 16.73
C ILE A 126 -13.21 16.93 16.11
N THR A 127 -14.41 16.72 15.57
CA THR A 127 -14.75 15.47 14.85
C THR A 127 -13.85 15.27 13.62
N LEU A 128 -13.61 16.33 12.85
CA LEU A 128 -12.70 16.30 11.71
C LEU A 128 -11.26 15.97 12.14
N LEU A 129 -10.77 16.66 13.17
CA LEU A 129 -9.41 16.42 13.70
C LEU A 129 -9.28 14.98 14.21
N GLY A 130 -10.28 14.46 14.90
CA GLY A 130 -10.32 13.07 15.38
C GLY A 130 -10.26 12.07 14.20
N TYR A 131 -11.02 12.32 13.12
CA TYR A 131 -10.97 11.51 11.91
C TYR A 131 -9.59 11.55 11.25
N LEU A 132 -9.00 12.73 11.08
CA LEU A 132 -7.67 12.88 10.47
C LEU A 132 -6.58 12.21 11.32
N LEU A 133 -6.68 12.34 12.64
CA LEU A 133 -5.75 11.68 13.58
C LEU A 133 -5.88 10.15 13.52
N MET A 134 -7.11 9.64 13.51
CA MET A 134 -7.37 8.21 13.33
C MET A 134 -6.74 7.69 12.04
N GLN A 135 -6.95 8.38 10.93
CA GLN A 135 -6.37 8.01 9.63
C GLN A 135 -4.85 8.04 9.66
N PHE A 136 -4.27 9.10 10.26
CA PHE A 136 -2.82 9.23 10.35
C PHE A 136 -2.19 8.11 11.19
N ILE A 137 -2.74 7.81 12.36
CA ILE A 137 -2.25 6.73 13.22
C ILE A 137 -2.38 5.38 12.51
N THR A 138 -3.53 5.12 11.90
CA THR A 138 -3.76 3.86 11.15
C THR A 138 -2.78 3.71 9.99
N GLY A 139 -2.61 4.76 9.18
CA GLY A 139 -1.64 4.75 8.08
C GLY A 139 -0.20 4.57 8.55
N PHE A 140 0.18 5.24 9.65
CA PHE A 140 1.48 5.11 10.26
C PHE A 140 1.76 3.67 10.73
N ILE A 141 0.83 3.05 11.47
CA ILE A 141 0.97 1.67 11.96
C ILE A 141 1.10 0.70 10.78
N LEU A 142 0.24 0.81 9.78
CA LEU A 142 0.31 -0.05 8.59
C LEU A 142 1.63 0.16 7.83
N GLY A 143 2.07 1.40 7.67
CA GLY A 143 3.32 1.72 6.96
C GLY A 143 4.56 1.15 7.66
N ILE A 144 4.65 1.26 8.99
CA ILE A 144 5.80 0.71 9.74
C ILE A 144 5.79 -0.83 9.84
N VAL A 145 4.65 -1.48 9.59
CA VAL A 145 4.56 -2.94 9.53
C VAL A 145 4.89 -3.45 8.13
N PHE A 146 4.23 -2.90 7.11
CA PHE A 146 4.38 -3.43 5.74
C PHE A 146 5.70 -3.04 5.08
N GLN A 147 6.18 -1.81 5.29
CA GLN A 147 7.34 -1.34 4.55
C GLN A 147 8.63 -2.09 4.88
N PRO A 148 8.97 -2.38 6.16
CA PRO A 148 10.18 -3.13 6.49
C PRO A 148 10.14 -4.61 6.11
N ALA A 149 8.98 -5.16 5.74
CA ALA A 149 8.90 -6.55 5.29
C ALA A 149 9.76 -6.81 4.04
N HIS A 150 9.86 -5.82 3.15
CA HIS A 150 10.52 -5.97 1.85
C HIS A 150 11.57 -4.88 1.55
N VAL A 151 11.54 -3.74 2.24
CA VAL A 151 12.45 -2.61 2.01
C VAL A 151 13.44 -2.49 3.16
N VAL A 152 14.41 -3.40 3.19
CA VAL A 152 15.53 -3.39 4.15
C VAL A 152 16.86 -3.50 3.39
N PRO A 153 17.99 -3.12 4.03
CA PRO A 153 19.30 -3.12 3.37
C PRO A 153 19.73 -4.49 2.81
N THR A 154 19.20 -5.57 3.35
CA THR A 154 19.53 -6.96 2.94
C THR A 154 18.63 -7.47 1.83
N SER A 155 17.53 -6.80 1.50
CA SER A 155 16.64 -7.20 0.40
C SER A 155 17.29 -6.97 -0.95
N THR A 156 17.01 -7.86 -1.90
CA THR A 156 17.42 -7.71 -3.29
C THR A 156 16.32 -7.00 -4.12
N TYR A 157 16.74 -6.45 -5.25
CA TYR A 157 15.83 -5.71 -6.15
C TYR A 157 16.11 -6.17 -7.59
N PRO A 158 15.60 -7.33 -8.00
CA PRO A 158 15.86 -7.85 -9.33
C PRO A 158 15.27 -6.94 -10.41
N LEU A 159 15.96 -6.89 -11.55
CA LEU A 159 15.46 -6.26 -12.76
C LEU A 159 14.93 -7.35 -13.69
N PRO A 160 13.79 -7.15 -14.34
CA PRO A 160 13.34 -8.06 -15.38
C PRO A 160 14.28 -8.00 -16.59
N SER A 161 14.42 -9.12 -17.29
CA SER A 161 15.09 -9.20 -18.58
C SER A 161 14.35 -8.40 -19.65
N GLU A 162 14.91 -8.29 -20.86
CA GLU A 162 14.24 -7.65 -21.99
C GLU A 162 12.94 -8.37 -22.40
N SER A 163 12.85 -9.69 -22.14
CA SER A 163 11.62 -10.48 -22.33
C SER A 163 10.60 -10.31 -21.23
N GLY A 164 10.94 -9.62 -20.13
CA GLY A 164 10.08 -9.44 -18.96
C GLY A 164 10.19 -10.54 -17.91
N ASP A 165 11.05 -11.53 -18.13
CA ASP A 165 11.28 -12.64 -17.20
C ASP A 165 12.22 -12.21 -16.07
N VAL A 166 12.08 -12.82 -14.91
CA VAL A 166 13.03 -12.71 -13.80
C VAL A 166 13.76 -14.05 -13.69
N ASP A 167 15.07 -14.03 -13.92
CA ASP A 167 15.93 -15.22 -13.86
C ASP A 167 16.20 -15.59 -12.39
N ALA A 168 15.17 -16.11 -11.72
CA ALA A 168 15.28 -16.61 -10.35
C ALA A 168 14.16 -17.61 -10.05
N ASP A 169 14.46 -18.64 -9.28
CA ASP A 169 13.43 -19.48 -8.66
C ASP A 169 12.55 -18.62 -7.75
N TRP A 170 11.24 -18.74 -7.91
CA TRP A 170 10.28 -17.91 -7.18
C TRP A 170 10.43 -18.04 -5.65
N ALA A 171 10.56 -19.26 -5.13
CA ALA A 171 10.67 -19.49 -3.68
C ALA A 171 11.97 -18.90 -3.13
N VAL A 172 13.06 -19.06 -3.83
CA VAL A 172 14.38 -18.49 -3.47
C VAL A 172 14.30 -16.96 -3.52
N SER A 173 13.69 -16.39 -4.54
CA SER A 173 13.50 -14.94 -4.67
C SER A 173 12.69 -14.37 -3.50
N GLN A 174 11.60 -15.05 -3.07
CA GLN A 174 10.81 -14.61 -1.92
C GLN A 174 11.65 -14.56 -0.63
N MET A 175 12.53 -15.54 -0.41
CA MET A 175 13.41 -15.57 0.76
C MET A 175 14.42 -14.42 0.78
N TYR A 176 14.98 -14.05 -0.37
CA TYR A 176 15.93 -12.92 -0.47
C TYR A 176 15.24 -11.55 -0.43
N ASN A 177 13.97 -11.48 -0.77
CA ASN A 177 13.22 -10.22 -0.86
C ASN A 177 12.31 -9.96 0.34
N THR A 178 12.32 -10.84 1.35
CA THR A 178 11.50 -10.70 2.56
C THR A 178 12.37 -10.71 3.80
N ALA A 179 12.17 -9.73 4.68
CA ALA A 179 12.90 -9.63 5.93
C ALA A 179 12.25 -10.45 7.04
N ASN A 180 13.06 -11.10 7.86
CA ASN A 180 12.62 -11.67 9.11
C ASN A 180 12.40 -10.54 10.13
N PHE A 181 11.23 -10.48 10.73
CA PHE A 181 10.88 -9.45 11.69
C PHE A 181 10.86 -10.01 13.12
N ALA A 182 11.54 -9.29 14.04
CA ALA A 182 11.44 -9.48 15.50
C ALA A 182 11.52 -10.94 15.99
N GLN A 183 12.36 -11.78 15.40
CA GLN A 183 12.51 -13.23 15.70
C GLN A 183 12.69 -13.55 17.20
N GLN A 184 13.23 -12.61 17.98
CA GLN A 184 13.46 -12.78 19.43
C GLN A 184 12.32 -12.23 20.30
N SER A 185 11.28 -11.65 19.70
CA SER A 185 10.15 -11.04 20.44
C SER A 185 8.84 -11.77 20.12
N ARG A 186 8.33 -12.51 21.12
CA ARG A 186 7.03 -13.21 20.98
C ARG A 186 5.87 -12.23 20.70
N LEU A 187 5.89 -11.06 21.33
CA LEU A 187 4.84 -10.04 21.14
C LEU A 187 4.84 -9.49 19.71
N PHE A 188 5.99 -9.10 19.20
CA PHE A 188 6.08 -8.56 17.84
C PHE A 188 5.87 -9.63 16.78
N SER A 189 6.37 -10.86 16.97
CA SER A 189 6.09 -11.97 16.07
C SER A 189 4.61 -12.29 16.00
N TRP A 190 3.90 -12.26 17.14
CA TRP A 190 2.46 -12.43 17.17
C TRP A 190 1.72 -11.28 16.47
N TYR A 191 2.19 -10.04 16.63
CA TYR A 191 1.54 -8.85 16.05
C TYR A 191 1.65 -8.79 14.52
N VAL A 192 2.74 -9.25 13.93
CA VAL A 192 2.97 -9.18 12.46
C VAL A 192 2.69 -10.51 11.74
N GLY A 193 2.48 -11.61 12.43
CA GLY A 193 2.17 -12.94 11.89
C GLY A 193 3.36 -13.87 11.86
#